data_aab11a42caba09b3481350c911c6220d
#
_entry.id   aab11a42caba09b3481350c911c6220d
#
_cell.length_a   1.000
_cell.length_b   1.000
_cell.length_c   1.000
_cell.angle_alpha   90.00
_cell.angle_beta   90.00
_cell.angle_gamma   90.00
#
_symmetry.space_group_name_H-M   'P 1'
#
loop_
_entity.id
_entity.type
_entity.pdbx_description
1 polymer ?
#
loop_
_entity_poly.entity_id
_entity_poly.type
_entity_poly.pdbx_seq_one_letter_code
_entity_poly.pdbx_strand_id
1 'polypeptide(L)'
;MANALGTSVFRHRDFRLYQVARLCAVLAAQIESVAIGWQVYELTGSALALGYTGLAQFVPFLAFSLLGGQVADRYDRRRILAICQAVMLVCSLLLLSFTLGHVTDVRFVYGVLVLFGTARAFYAPAGSALTPYLVPPEELTRAVAVNSTTWQVATIAGPAVGGLLYGWLGGKGVYIASASLCALTVVWILSLKVRTGSASREPISLATLVAGLRFVRQKRLLLGSLTLDLFAVLLGGAVALLPIYARDVLHTGPWGLGLLRSAPAAGAAVVAVLLAFRPLGGRAGWKMFGAVAVFGAATLVFGLSTSLPLSLVALAIAGAADMVSVVVRHTLELVSTPDDMRGRVGAVNTMCIGASNELGEFRAGSFAEGLGAVNAVVIGAVGTLVVVGLWAWLFPELRNVDRLESAAWRPPPEPADSAPSTDERRVGALLPGGQRPGPPL
;
A
#
# COMPACT_ATOMS: atom_id res chain seq x y z
N MET A 1 -21.43 17.33 16.66
CA MET A 1 -20.14 16.68 16.95
C MET A 1 -19.24 16.48 15.72
N ALA A 2 -19.76 16.45 14.48
CA ALA A 2 -18.94 16.25 13.27
C ALA A 2 -17.99 17.41 12.90
N ASN A 3 -18.30 18.65 13.25
CA ASN A 3 -17.51 19.83 12.90
C ASN A 3 -16.24 20.08 13.75
N ALA A 4 -16.07 19.39 14.87
CA ALA A 4 -14.89 19.56 15.74
C ALA A 4 -13.72 18.63 15.36
N LEU A 5 -13.96 17.63 14.51
CA LEU A 5 -13.00 16.54 14.26
C LEU A 5 -11.90 16.88 13.24
N GLY A 6 -12.15 17.85 12.34
CA GLY A 6 -11.20 18.16 11.26
C GLY A 6 -10.32 19.39 11.47
N THR A 7 -10.73 20.31 12.35
CA THR A 7 -10.11 21.64 12.41
C THR A 7 -8.86 21.74 13.27
N SER A 8 -8.63 20.83 14.24
CA SER A 8 -7.50 20.96 15.18
C SER A 8 -6.16 20.65 14.49
N VAL A 9 -6.07 19.56 13.74
CA VAL A 9 -4.82 19.14 13.09
C VAL A 9 -4.35 20.15 12.04
N PHE A 10 -5.29 20.78 11.33
CA PHE A 10 -4.98 21.80 10.33
C PHE A 10 -4.60 23.17 10.92
N ARG A 11 -4.60 23.34 12.25
CA ARG A 11 -4.01 24.51 12.91
C ARG A 11 -2.48 24.54 12.78
N HIS A 12 -1.85 23.38 12.70
CA HIS A 12 -0.41 23.25 12.57
C HIS A 12 0.03 23.58 11.14
N ARG A 13 0.79 24.68 10.99
CA ARG A 13 1.25 25.18 9.68
C ARG A 13 2.03 24.10 8.92
N ASP A 14 2.97 23.43 9.56
CA ASP A 14 3.83 22.44 8.91
C ASP A 14 3.05 21.19 8.49
N PHE A 15 2.03 20.80 9.26
CA PHE A 15 1.13 19.70 8.86
C PHE A 15 0.33 20.07 7.59
N ARG A 16 -0.22 21.28 7.50
CA ARG A 16 -0.94 21.74 6.29
C ARG A 16 -0.04 21.73 5.07
N LEU A 17 1.18 22.29 5.18
CA LEU A 17 2.14 22.32 4.09
C LEU A 17 2.52 20.90 3.65
N TYR A 18 2.73 20.00 4.61
CA TYR A 18 3.03 18.60 4.33
C TYR A 18 1.87 17.88 3.64
N GLN A 19 0.59 18.16 4.02
CA GLN A 19 -0.57 17.56 3.38
C GLN A 19 -0.70 18.00 1.92
N VAL A 20 -0.49 19.29 1.62
CA VAL A 20 -0.50 19.78 0.23
C VAL A 20 0.65 19.16 -0.56
N ALA A 21 1.87 19.13 0.00
CA ALA A 21 3.01 18.49 -0.63
C ALA A 21 2.73 17.01 -0.92
N ARG A 22 2.17 16.26 0.04
CA ARG A 22 1.82 14.86 -0.11
C ARG A 22 0.74 14.63 -1.18
N LEU A 23 -0.29 15.47 -1.20
CA LEU A 23 -1.34 15.42 -2.23
C LEU A 23 -0.73 15.60 -3.63
N CYS A 24 0.10 16.64 -3.81
CA CYS A 24 0.78 16.92 -5.07
C CYS A 24 1.71 15.77 -5.49
N ALA A 25 2.49 15.22 -4.55
CA ALA A 25 3.40 14.11 -4.82
C ALA A 25 2.67 12.85 -5.30
N VAL A 26 1.58 12.46 -4.60
CA VAL A 26 0.82 11.26 -4.96
C VAL A 26 0.05 11.49 -6.26
N LEU A 27 -0.55 12.67 -6.47
CA LEU A 27 -1.20 13.01 -7.73
C LEU A 27 -0.20 12.95 -8.91
N ALA A 28 0.99 13.54 -8.78
CA ALA A 28 2.02 13.49 -9.80
C ALA A 28 2.35 12.05 -10.19
N ALA A 29 2.62 11.19 -9.22
CA ALA A 29 2.95 9.78 -9.46
C ALA A 29 1.80 9.02 -10.14
N GLN A 30 0.55 9.26 -9.72
CA GLN A 30 -0.62 8.59 -10.29
C GLN A 30 -0.94 9.06 -11.72
N ILE A 31 -0.84 10.37 -11.98
CA ILE A 31 -0.99 10.96 -13.31
C ILE A 31 0.06 10.39 -14.27
N GLU A 32 1.32 10.37 -13.82
CA GLU A 32 2.48 9.90 -14.61
C GLU A 32 2.39 8.39 -14.90
N SER A 33 1.90 7.58 -13.96
CA SER A 33 1.76 6.13 -14.13
C SER A 33 0.81 5.76 -15.26
N VAL A 34 -0.25 6.56 -15.50
CA VAL A 34 -1.17 6.37 -16.64
C VAL A 34 -0.46 6.66 -17.96
N ALA A 35 0.28 7.78 -18.01
CA ALA A 35 1.01 8.19 -19.21
C ALA A 35 2.10 7.17 -19.59
N ILE A 36 2.86 6.69 -18.62
CA ILE A 36 3.90 5.68 -18.84
C ILE A 36 3.28 4.40 -19.39
N GLY A 37 2.22 3.88 -18.75
CA GLY A 37 1.55 2.67 -19.21
C GLY A 37 0.98 2.80 -20.62
N TRP A 38 0.34 3.94 -20.93
CA TRP A 38 -0.17 4.20 -22.27
C TRP A 38 0.95 4.33 -23.30
N GLN A 39 1.96 5.16 -23.03
CA GLN A 39 3.06 5.44 -23.96
C GLN A 39 3.93 4.22 -24.23
N VAL A 40 4.25 3.41 -23.21
CA VAL A 40 5.00 2.16 -23.40
C VAL A 40 4.24 1.21 -24.30
N TYR A 41 2.92 1.06 -24.09
CA TYR A 41 2.13 0.21 -24.95
C TYR A 41 1.97 0.78 -26.37
N GLU A 42 1.81 2.08 -26.51
CA GLU A 42 1.72 2.76 -27.80
C GLU A 42 3.00 2.58 -28.64
N LEU A 43 4.17 2.63 -27.99
CA LEU A 43 5.48 2.49 -28.66
C LEU A 43 5.82 1.04 -29.01
N THR A 44 5.45 0.08 -28.15
CA THR A 44 5.93 -1.31 -28.27
C THR A 44 4.89 -2.28 -28.77
N GLY A 45 3.60 -2.02 -28.53
CA GLY A 45 2.51 -2.99 -28.77
C GLY A 45 2.64 -4.26 -27.93
N SER A 46 3.56 -4.32 -26.96
CA SER A 46 3.91 -5.52 -26.20
C SER A 46 3.35 -5.48 -24.79
N ALA A 47 2.65 -6.53 -24.42
CA ALA A 47 2.17 -6.75 -23.05
C ALA A 47 3.34 -7.00 -22.07
N LEU A 48 4.38 -7.69 -22.54
CA LEU A 48 5.58 -7.94 -21.75
C LEU A 48 6.33 -6.64 -21.41
N ALA A 49 6.35 -5.67 -22.34
CA ALA A 49 6.92 -4.36 -22.12
C ALA A 49 6.24 -3.63 -20.95
N LEU A 50 4.91 -3.76 -20.84
CA LEU A 50 4.16 -3.25 -19.66
C LEU A 50 4.55 -3.96 -18.37
N GLY A 51 4.73 -5.28 -18.40
CA GLY A 51 5.22 -6.03 -17.25
C GLY A 51 6.60 -5.57 -16.76
N TYR A 52 7.52 -5.22 -17.67
CA TYR A 52 8.83 -4.68 -17.31
C TYR A 52 8.75 -3.30 -16.64
N THR A 53 7.71 -2.50 -16.86
CA THR A 53 7.56 -1.20 -16.16
C THR A 53 7.42 -1.38 -14.64
N GLY A 54 6.66 -2.41 -14.20
CA GLY A 54 6.56 -2.79 -12.80
C GLY A 54 7.90 -3.24 -12.23
N LEU A 55 8.57 -4.21 -12.89
CA LEU A 55 9.86 -4.72 -12.44
C LEU A 55 10.93 -3.63 -12.34
N ALA A 56 10.99 -2.72 -13.32
CA ALA A 56 11.97 -1.63 -13.35
C ALA A 56 11.86 -0.70 -12.13
N GLN A 57 10.66 -0.53 -11.57
CA GLN A 57 10.44 0.22 -10.34
C GLN A 57 10.65 -0.64 -9.09
N PHE A 58 10.20 -1.87 -9.12
CA PHE A 58 10.16 -2.73 -7.94
C PHE A 58 11.54 -3.25 -7.53
N VAL A 59 12.36 -3.70 -8.48
CA VAL A 59 13.67 -4.27 -8.17
C VAL A 59 14.54 -3.27 -7.38
N PRO A 60 14.73 -2.01 -7.82
CA PRO A 60 15.51 -1.05 -7.04
C PRO A 60 14.80 -0.65 -5.73
N PHE A 61 13.45 -0.54 -5.73
CA PHE A 61 12.70 -0.29 -4.50
C PHE A 61 12.99 -1.37 -3.45
N LEU A 62 12.93 -2.64 -3.83
CA LEU A 62 13.19 -3.76 -2.92
C LEU A 62 14.66 -3.77 -2.45
N ALA A 63 15.59 -3.58 -3.37
CA ALA A 63 17.03 -3.59 -3.07
C ALA A 63 17.44 -2.48 -2.08
N PHE A 64 16.83 -1.30 -2.20
CA PHE A 64 17.18 -0.12 -1.38
C PHE A 64 16.23 0.15 -0.21
N SER A 65 15.11 -0.59 -0.07
CA SER A 65 14.10 -0.34 0.97
C SER A 65 14.67 -0.41 2.40
N LEU A 66 15.57 -1.36 2.68
CA LEU A 66 16.23 -1.48 3.98
C LEU A 66 17.18 -0.31 4.25
N LEU A 67 17.94 0.10 3.24
CA LEU A 67 18.82 1.26 3.33
C LEU A 67 18.02 2.55 3.52
N GLY A 68 16.87 2.67 2.84
CA GLY A 68 15.94 3.78 2.98
C GLY A 68 15.46 3.98 4.41
N GLY A 69 15.12 2.89 5.10
CA GLY A 69 14.76 2.92 6.53
C GLY A 69 15.92 3.42 7.40
N GLN A 70 17.13 2.88 7.22
CA GLN A 70 18.31 3.30 7.98
C GLN A 70 18.67 4.77 7.74
N VAL A 71 18.56 5.24 6.51
CA VAL A 71 18.82 6.65 6.15
C VAL A 71 17.77 7.56 6.78
N ALA A 72 16.49 7.17 6.78
CA ALA A 72 15.41 7.93 7.41
C ALA A 72 15.55 8.05 8.93
N ASP A 73 16.22 7.09 9.58
CA ASP A 73 16.49 7.13 11.03
C ASP A 73 17.70 8.00 11.40
N ARG A 74 18.69 8.11 10.51
CA ARG A 74 19.96 8.81 10.78
C ARG A 74 19.98 10.26 10.31
N TYR A 75 19.26 10.59 9.26
CA TYR A 75 19.32 11.90 8.62
C TYR A 75 18.01 12.68 8.75
N ASP A 76 18.06 13.98 8.49
CA ASP A 76 16.87 14.85 8.50
C ASP A 76 15.86 14.39 7.42
N ARG A 77 14.72 13.90 7.89
CA ARG A 77 13.63 13.35 7.06
C ARG A 77 13.11 14.34 6.03
N ARG A 78 13.08 15.62 6.38
CA ARG A 78 12.70 16.71 5.48
C ARG A 78 13.65 16.79 4.29
N ARG A 79 14.98 16.70 4.55
CA ARG A 79 15.97 16.73 3.46
C ARG A 79 15.86 15.49 2.56
N ILE A 80 15.68 14.31 3.15
CA ILE A 80 15.47 13.08 2.39
C ILE A 80 14.26 13.21 1.47
N LEU A 81 13.11 13.67 1.98
CA LEU A 81 11.90 13.86 1.19
C LEU A 81 12.12 14.87 0.05
N ALA A 82 12.81 15.98 0.32
CA ALA A 82 13.10 17.00 -0.69
C ALA A 82 14.02 16.45 -1.81
N ILE A 83 15.08 15.70 -1.45
CA ILE A 83 15.99 15.07 -2.41
C ILE A 83 15.25 14.04 -3.25
N CYS A 84 14.50 13.13 -2.61
CA CYS A 84 13.72 12.11 -3.34
C CYS A 84 12.72 12.75 -4.31
N GLN A 85 12.03 13.81 -3.87
CA GLN A 85 11.07 14.52 -4.71
C GLN A 85 11.74 15.31 -5.84
N ALA A 86 12.94 15.84 -5.62
CA ALA A 86 13.76 16.45 -6.70
C ALA A 86 14.19 15.40 -7.73
N VAL A 87 14.55 14.18 -7.29
CA VAL A 87 14.83 13.06 -8.20
C VAL A 87 13.59 12.67 -9.00
N MET A 88 12.41 12.60 -8.38
CA MET A 88 11.15 12.34 -9.09
C MET A 88 10.80 13.46 -10.10
N LEU A 89 11.09 14.73 -9.75
CA LEU A 89 10.99 15.84 -10.70
C LEU A 89 11.91 15.63 -11.90
N VAL A 90 13.15 15.23 -11.68
CA VAL A 90 14.10 14.92 -12.77
C VAL A 90 13.57 13.77 -13.62
N CYS A 91 12.99 12.73 -13.03
CA CYS A 91 12.36 11.63 -13.78
C CYS A 91 11.24 12.15 -14.70
N SER A 92 10.33 12.99 -14.18
CA SER A 92 9.25 13.59 -14.99
C SER A 92 9.81 14.47 -16.13
N LEU A 93 10.88 15.24 -15.89
CA LEU A 93 11.54 16.05 -16.92
C LEU A 93 12.27 15.18 -17.98
N LEU A 94 12.87 14.07 -17.58
CA LEU A 94 13.46 13.11 -18.49
C LEU A 94 12.40 12.44 -19.39
N LEU A 95 11.25 12.06 -18.83
CA LEU A 95 10.12 11.52 -19.61
C LEU A 95 9.52 12.59 -20.54
N LEU A 96 9.47 13.84 -20.10
CA LEU A 96 9.07 14.96 -20.95
C LEU A 96 10.05 15.12 -22.12
N SER A 97 11.36 15.11 -21.86
CA SER A 97 12.39 15.23 -22.92
C SER A 97 12.33 14.03 -23.90
N PHE A 98 12.10 12.83 -23.39
CA PHE A 98 11.85 11.62 -24.20
C PHE A 98 10.69 11.81 -25.16
N THR A 99 9.57 12.34 -24.65
CA THR A 99 8.36 12.57 -25.45
C THR A 99 8.54 13.70 -26.48
N LEU A 100 9.25 14.78 -26.12
CA LEU A 100 9.53 15.90 -27.01
C LEU A 100 10.57 15.54 -28.07
N GLY A 101 11.55 14.70 -27.72
CA GLY A 101 12.60 14.25 -28.62
C GLY A 101 12.15 13.16 -29.60
N HIS A 102 10.88 12.73 -29.53
CA HIS A 102 10.35 11.60 -30.31
C HIS A 102 11.21 10.34 -30.24
N VAL A 103 11.82 10.11 -29.07
CA VAL A 103 12.63 8.92 -28.83
C VAL A 103 11.71 7.70 -28.76
N THR A 104 12.07 6.63 -29.45
CA THR A 104 11.25 5.40 -29.54
C THR A 104 11.83 4.25 -28.71
N ASP A 105 13.05 4.38 -28.19
CA ASP A 105 13.65 3.31 -27.37
C ASP A 105 13.07 3.30 -25.95
N VAL A 106 12.21 2.32 -25.69
CA VAL A 106 11.56 2.10 -24.40
C VAL A 106 12.57 1.84 -23.25
N ARG A 107 13.81 1.42 -23.55
CA ARG A 107 14.85 1.19 -22.54
C ARG A 107 15.17 2.45 -21.72
N PHE A 108 15.05 3.62 -22.36
CA PHE A 108 15.18 4.90 -21.68
C PHE A 108 14.13 5.06 -20.58
N VAL A 109 12.88 4.71 -20.87
CA VAL A 109 11.76 4.73 -19.90
C VAL A 109 12.07 3.81 -18.72
N TYR A 110 12.54 2.59 -18.96
CA TYR A 110 12.93 1.68 -17.88
C TYR A 110 14.06 2.23 -17.01
N GLY A 111 15.07 2.88 -17.62
CA GLY A 111 16.14 3.56 -16.87
C GLY A 111 15.61 4.64 -15.93
N VAL A 112 14.66 5.44 -16.41
CA VAL A 112 13.98 6.46 -15.58
C VAL A 112 13.17 5.81 -14.46
N LEU A 113 12.47 4.70 -14.73
CA LEU A 113 11.70 3.96 -13.73
C LEU A 113 12.57 3.30 -12.64
N VAL A 114 13.78 2.85 -12.99
CA VAL A 114 14.79 2.38 -12.02
C VAL A 114 15.16 3.52 -11.06
N LEU A 115 15.40 4.73 -11.59
CA LEU A 115 15.71 5.90 -10.77
C LEU A 115 14.53 6.30 -9.89
N PHE A 116 13.30 6.27 -10.43
CA PHE A 116 12.07 6.55 -9.70
C PHE A 116 11.85 5.54 -8.56
N GLY A 117 12.00 4.24 -8.82
CA GLY A 117 11.89 3.17 -7.82
C GLY A 117 12.92 3.31 -6.69
N THR A 118 14.16 3.70 -7.05
CA THR A 118 15.21 4.01 -6.07
C THR A 118 14.79 5.18 -5.16
N ALA A 119 14.34 6.29 -5.74
CA ALA A 119 13.87 7.44 -4.95
C ALA A 119 12.70 7.08 -4.03
N ARG A 120 11.76 6.26 -4.51
CA ARG A 120 10.60 5.77 -3.75
C ARG A 120 11.01 4.94 -2.53
N ALA A 121 12.10 4.15 -2.62
CA ALA A 121 12.62 3.35 -1.52
C ALA A 121 13.04 4.20 -0.30
N PHE A 122 13.51 5.43 -0.52
CA PHE A 122 13.88 6.36 0.55
C PHE A 122 12.73 7.29 0.95
N TYR A 123 11.85 7.64 -0.01
CA TYR A 123 10.72 8.56 0.23
C TYR A 123 9.70 7.98 1.21
N ALA A 124 9.32 6.70 1.05
CA ALA A 124 8.26 6.08 1.82
C ALA A 124 8.55 6.02 3.34
N PRO A 125 9.71 5.50 3.80
CA PRO A 125 10.03 5.48 5.23
C PRO A 125 10.24 6.89 5.81
N ALA A 126 10.84 7.82 5.07
CA ALA A 126 11.02 9.20 5.52
C ALA A 126 9.68 9.92 5.72
N GLY A 127 8.70 9.70 4.83
CA GLY A 127 7.36 10.28 4.92
C GLY A 127 6.56 9.78 6.11
N SER A 128 6.58 8.47 6.36
CA SER A 128 5.89 7.88 7.53
C SER A 128 6.52 8.36 8.85
N ALA A 129 7.85 8.44 8.91
CA ALA A 129 8.58 8.86 10.07
C ALA A 129 8.48 10.38 10.37
N LEU A 130 8.09 11.21 9.40
CA LEU A 130 7.93 12.66 9.57
C LEU A 130 6.64 13.02 10.31
N THR A 131 5.54 12.28 10.07
CA THR A 131 4.19 12.61 10.58
C THR A 131 4.13 12.89 12.09
N PRO A 132 4.77 12.10 12.98
CA PRO A 132 4.73 12.37 14.43
C PRO A 132 5.38 13.68 14.86
N TYR A 133 6.20 14.29 14.02
CA TYR A 133 6.86 15.57 14.32
C TYR A 133 6.04 16.80 13.88
N LEU A 134 4.96 16.58 13.15
CA LEU A 134 4.14 17.66 12.58
C LEU A 134 2.95 18.04 13.47
N VAL A 135 2.59 17.18 14.43
CA VAL A 135 1.43 17.33 15.31
C VAL A 135 1.76 16.85 16.74
N PRO A 136 1.06 17.34 17.77
CA PRO A 136 1.17 16.80 19.13
C PRO A 136 0.74 15.32 19.19
N PRO A 137 1.23 14.53 20.18
CA PRO A 137 0.90 13.11 20.32
C PRO A 137 -0.59 12.81 20.38
N GLU A 138 -1.39 13.69 20.99
CA GLU A 138 -2.84 13.56 21.16
C GLU A 138 -3.59 13.64 19.80
N GLU A 139 -3.00 14.31 18.82
CA GLU A 139 -3.58 14.50 17.49
C GLU A 139 -3.01 13.50 16.43
N LEU A 140 -2.05 12.66 16.82
CA LEU A 140 -1.35 11.75 15.87
C LEU A 140 -2.31 10.81 15.13
N THR A 141 -3.28 10.22 15.83
CA THR A 141 -4.27 9.32 15.20
C THR A 141 -5.07 10.04 14.11
N ARG A 142 -5.44 11.31 14.36
CA ARG A 142 -6.13 12.13 13.38
C ARG A 142 -5.22 12.50 12.19
N ALA A 143 -3.96 12.83 12.46
CA ALA A 143 -2.98 13.11 11.42
C ALA A 143 -2.78 11.90 10.48
N VAL A 144 -2.69 10.70 11.04
CA VAL A 144 -2.60 9.44 10.27
C VAL A 144 -3.86 9.23 9.42
N ALA A 145 -5.05 9.48 9.98
CA ALA A 145 -6.31 9.36 9.24
C ALA A 145 -6.37 10.36 8.06
N VAL A 146 -5.96 11.63 8.27
CA VAL A 146 -5.88 12.63 7.19
C VAL A 146 -4.87 12.22 6.12
N ASN A 147 -3.69 11.70 6.52
CA ASN A 147 -2.68 11.18 5.59
C ASN A 147 -3.24 10.06 4.70
N SER A 148 -4.00 9.14 5.30
CA SER A 148 -4.63 8.02 4.57
C SER A 148 -5.69 8.53 3.61
N THR A 149 -6.53 9.49 4.04
CA THR A 149 -7.56 10.10 3.20
C THR A 149 -6.93 10.85 2.03
N THR A 150 -5.88 11.64 2.26
CA THR A 150 -5.14 12.35 1.21
C THR A 150 -4.59 11.39 0.17
N TRP A 151 -3.98 10.29 0.62
CA TRP A 151 -3.48 9.25 -0.28
C TRP A 151 -4.61 8.61 -1.09
N GLN A 152 -5.72 8.26 -0.45
CA GLN A 152 -6.88 7.64 -1.11
C GLN A 152 -7.50 8.55 -2.17
N VAL A 153 -7.71 9.83 -1.84
CA VAL A 153 -8.24 10.83 -2.79
C VAL A 153 -7.33 10.94 -4.02
N ALA A 154 -6.02 11.05 -3.80
CA ALA A 154 -5.05 11.15 -4.90
C ALA A 154 -4.99 9.88 -5.76
N THR A 155 -5.12 8.70 -5.14
CA THR A 155 -5.11 7.40 -5.85
C THR A 155 -6.37 7.21 -6.70
N ILE A 156 -7.51 7.75 -6.28
CA ILE A 156 -8.74 7.73 -7.08
C ILE A 156 -8.71 8.79 -8.19
N ALA A 157 -8.41 10.04 -7.82
CA ALA A 157 -8.50 11.16 -8.75
C ALA A 157 -7.33 11.20 -9.75
N GLY A 158 -6.12 10.81 -9.30
CA GLY A 158 -4.90 10.92 -10.09
C GLY A 158 -4.97 10.20 -11.44
N PRO A 159 -5.31 8.91 -11.51
CA PRO A 159 -5.38 8.22 -12.78
C PRO A 159 -6.46 8.78 -13.71
N ALA A 160 -7.64 9.18 -13.18
CA ALA A 160 -8.69 9.81 -13.97
C ALA A 160 -8.21 11.13 -14.59
N VAL A 161 -7.57 11.99 -13.77
CA VAL A 161 -6.97 13.24 -14.24
C VAL A 161 -5.85 12.97 -15.25
N GLY A 162 -5.00 11.97 -14.99
CA GLY A 162 -3.92 11.56 -15.89
C GLY A 162 -4.44 11.11 -17.26
N GLY A 163 -5.48 10.31 -17.28
CA GLY A 163 -6.12 9.85 -18.52
C GLY A 163 -6.76 10.97 -19.32
N LEU A 164 -7.45 11.90 -18.65
CA LEU A 164 -8.03 13.09 -19.28
C LEU A 164 -6.95 14.02 -19.84
N LEU A 165 -5.91 14.31 -19.06
CA LEU A 165 -4.78 15.13 -19.50
C LEU A 165 -4.07 14.49 -20.69
N TYR A 166 -3.87 13.19 -20.67
CA TYR A 166 -3.24 12.49 -21.79
C TYR A 166 -4.14 12.55 -23.05
N GLY A 167 -5.44 12.40 -22.90
CA GLY A 167 -6.40 12.48 -24.00
C GLY A 167 -6.45 13.86 -24.64
N TRP A 168 -6.27 14.95 -23.87
CA TRP A 168 -6.36 16.33 -24.37
C TRP A 168 -5.01 16.91 -24.82
N LEU A 169 -3.95 16.64 -24.08
CA LEU A 169 -2.64 17.28 -24.23
C LEU A 169 -1.52 16.29 -24.60
N GLY A 170 -1.86 15.00 -24.72
CA GLY A 170 -0.89 13.95 -24.94
C GLY A 170 0.08 13.74 -23.76
N GLY A 171 1.09 12.90 -23.96
CA GLY A 171 2.12 12.63 -22.95
C GLY A 171 2.87 13.90 -22.49
N LYS A 172 3.10 14.85 -23.41
CA LYS A 172 3.72 16.15 -23.10
C LYS A 172 2.97 16.88 -21.98
N GLY A 173 1.65 17.01 -22.09
CA GLY A 173 0.84 17.70 -21.10
C GLY A 173 0.88 17.03 -19.73
N VAL A 174 0.86 15.69 -19.72
CA VAL A 174 0.92 14.91 -18.49
C VAL A 174 2.27 15.10 -17.78
N TYR A 175 3.40 15.00 -18.50
CA TYR A 175 4.72 15.15 -17.89
C TYR A 175 4.99 16.59 -17.43
N ILE A 176 4.46 17.60 -18.11
CA ILE A 176 4.52 19.00 -17.62
C ILE A 176 3.72 19.14 -16.32
N ALA A 177 2.51 18.59 -16.26
CA ALA A 177 1.70 18.63 -15.05
C ALA A 177 2.37 17.89 -13.88
N SER A 178 2.88 16.68 -14.12
CA SER A 178 3.62 15.90 -13.12
C SER A 178 4.86 16.64 -12.63
N ALA A 179 5.70 17.16 -13.52
CA ALA A 179 6.87 17.95 -13.16
C ALA A 179 6.51 19.19 -12.34
N SER A 180 5.43 19.89 -12.71
CA SER A 180 4.95 21.05 -11.96
C SER A 180 4.51 20.68 -10.54
N LEU A 181 3.75 19.59 -10.38
CA LEU A 181 3.35 19.07 -9.07
C LEU A 181 4.55 18.62 -8.24
N CYS A 182 5.54 17.95 -8.84
CA CYS A 182 6.79 17.59 -8.18
C CYS A 182 7.58 18.81 -7.73
N ALA A 183 7.69 19.84 -8.56
CA ALA A 183 8.37 21.09 -8.21
C ALA A 183 7.65 21.81 -7.05
N LEU A 184 6.32 21.90 -7.09
CA LEU A 184 5.52 22.43 -5.98
C LEU A 184 5.74 21.63 -4.69
N THR A 185 5.80 20.31 -4.79
CA THR A 185 6.08 19.43 -3.64
C THR A 185 7.44 19.74 -3.02
N VAL A 186 8.50 19.90 -3.83
CA VAL A 186 9.83 20.29 -3.34
C VAL A 186 9.76 21.63 -2.59
N VAL A 187 9.10 22.64 -3.17
CA VAL A 187 8.93 23.97 -2.53
C VAL A 187 8.20 23.87 -1.19
N TRP A 188 7.10 23.12 -1.12
CA TRP A 188 6.34 22.94 0.11
C TRP A 188 7.13 22.18 1.17
N ILE A 189 7.85 21.11 0.81
CA ILE A 189 8.71 20.36 1.75
C ILE A 189 9.84 21.25 2.28
N LEU A 190 10.49 22.03 1.42
CA LEU A 190 11.55 22.96 1.84
C LEU A 190 11.04 24.12 2.70
N SER A 191 9.75 24.43 2.64
CA SER A 191 9.09 25.45 3.46
C SER A 191 8.71 24.99 4.88
N LEU A 192 8.85 23.69 5.18
CA LEU A 192 8.62 23.14 6.52
C LEU A 192 9.70 23.70 7.48
N LYS A 193 9.30 24.08 8.68
CA LYS A 193 10.21 24.58 9.72
C LYS A 193 10.63 23.49 10.71
N VAL A 194 9.91 22.37 10.70
CA VAL A 194 10.18 21.25 11.60
C VAL A 194 11.60 20.72 11.37
N ARG A 195 12.35 20.55 12.46
CA ARG A 195 13.65 19.87 12.48
C ARG A 195 13.47 18.51 13.10
N THR A 196 13.76 17.47 12.34
CA THR A 196 13.70 16.10 12.83
C THR A 196 15.08 15.68 13.31
N GLY A 197 15.21 15.49 14.62
CA GLY A 197 16.43 14.91 15.19
C GLY A 197 16.60 13.45 14.82
N SER A 198 17.83 12.94 14.95
CA SER A 198 18.12 11.51 14.85
C SER A 198 17.36 10.77 15.96
N ALA A 199 16.35 9.99 15.62
CA ALA A 199 15.70 9.09 16.57
C ALA A 199 16.46 7.77 16.54
N SER A 200 17.07 7.41 17.66
CA SER A 200 17.72 6.11 17.86
C SER A 200 16.62 5.02 17.96
N ARG A 201 16.13 4.55 16.82
CA ARG A 201 15.40 3.28 16.74
C ARG A 201 16.35 2.24 16.18
N GLU A 202 16.26 1.01 16.68
CA GLU A 202 16.98 -0.11 16.06
C GLU A 202 16.62 -0.18 14.56
N PRO A 203 17.61 -0.10 13.67
CA PRO A 203 17.35 -0.09 12.23
C PRO A 203 16.74 -1.42 11.81
N ILE A 204 15.77 -1.37 10.90
CA ILE A 204 15.25 -2.58 10.24
C ILE A 204 16.44 -3.23 9.52
N SER A 205 16.87 -4.38 10.02
CA SER A 205 17.97 -5.16 9.46
C SER A 205 17.45 -6.41 8.76
N LEU A 206 18.28 -7.08 7.97
CA LEU A 206 17.93 -8.40 7.42
C LEU A 206 17.56 -9.39 8.54
N ALA A 207 18.25 -9.31 9.68
CA ALA A 207 17.92 -10.14 10.85
C ALA A 207 16.51 -9.85 11.37
N THR A 208 16.10 -8.58 11.37
CA THR A 208 14.74 -8.14 11.77
C THR A 208 13.69 -8.71 10.82
N LEU A 209 13.93 -8.67 9.50
CA LEU A 209 13.02 -9.25 8.50
C LEU A 209 12.94 -10.78 8.64
N VAL A 210 14.08 -11.45 8.80
CA VAL A 210 14.12 -12.91 9.01
C VAL A 210 13.39 -13.30 10.28
N ALA A 211 13.52 -12.54 11.37
CA ALA A 211 12.78 -12.77 12.60
C ALA A 211 11.26 -12.62 12.39
N GLY A 212 10.82 -11.56 11.67
CA GLY A 212 9.42 -11.37 11.29
C GLY A 212 8.89 -12.53 10.44
N LEU A 213 9.64 -12.95 9.42
CA LEU A 213 9.27 -14.07 8.56
C LEU A 213 9.18 -15.39 9.32
N ARG A 214 10.14 -15.65 10.24
CA ARG A 214 10.11 -16.82 11.11
C ARG A 214 8.86 -16.83 11.99
N PHE A 215 8.51 -15.69 12.60
CA PHE A 215 7.31 -15.54 13.40
C PHE A 215 6.03 -15.80 12.58
N VAL A 216 5.91 -15.21 11.39
CA VAL A 216 4.77 -15.43 10.48
C VAL A 216 4.66 -16.91 10.12
N ARG A 217 5.76 -17.59 9.78
CA ARG A 217 5.75 -19.03 9.46
C ARG A 217 5.32 -19.93 10.62
N GLN A 218 5.62 -19.53 11.86
CA GLN A 218 5.19 -20.28 13.06
C GLN A 218 3.71 -20.10 13.38
N LYS A 219 3.10 -18.99 12.94
CA LYS A 219 1.69 -18.66 13.18
C LYS A 219 0.86 -18.96 11.94
N ARG A 220 0.25 -20.14 11.86
CA ARG A 220 -0.55 -20.59 10.71
C ARG A 220 -1.63 -19.60 10.28
N LEU A 221 -2.24 -18.92 11.26
CA LEU A 221 -3.24 -17.89 11.00
C LEU A 221 -2.67 -16.71 10.19
N LEU A 222 -1.52 -16.17 10.61
CA LEU A 222 -0.85 -15.08 9.91
C LEU A 222 -0.29 -15.54 8.56
N LEU A 223 0.33 -16.72 8.53
CA LEU A 223 0.83 -17.31 7.29
C LEU A 223 -0.31 -17.47 6.27
N GLY A 224 -1.45 -18.02 6.69
CA GLY A 224 -2.61 -18.23 5.83
C GLY A 224 -3.17 -16.90 5.30
N SER A 225 -3.31 -15.88 6.15
CA SER A 225 -3.86 -14.58 5.73
C SER A 225 -2.94 -13.81 4.78
N LEU A 226 -1.62 -13.76 5.06
CA LEU A 226 -0.65 -13.06 4.22
C LEU A 226 -0.43 -13.76 2.88
N THR A 227 -0.35 -15.11 2.88
CA THR A 227 -0.14 -15.87 1.65
C THR A 227 -1.40 -15.95 0.79
N LEU A 228 -2.61 -15.95 1.38
CA LEU A 228 -3.86 -15.85 0.62
C LEU A 228 -3.87 -14.58 -0.23
N ASP A 229 -3.56 -13.43 0.37
CA ASP A 229 -3.49 -12.16 -0.33
C ASP A 229 -2.37 -12.14 -1.37
N LEU A 230 -1.17 -12.59 -0.99
CA LEU A 230 -0.02 -12.64 -1.89
C LEU A 230 -0.35 -13.41 -3.17
N PHE A 231 -0.92 -14.61 -3.07
CA PHE A 231 -1.24 -15.41 -4.24
C PHE A 231 -2.48 -14.92 -4.98
N ALA A 232 -3.49 -14.38 -4.27
CA ALA A 232 -4.67 -13.80 -4.90
C ALA A 232 -4.32 -12.60 -5.79
N VAL A 233 -3.48 -11.69 -5.29
CA VAL A 233 -3.04 -10.51 -6.04
C VAL A 233 -2.01 -10.89 -7.11
N LEU A 234 -1.06 -11.77 -6.81
CA LEU A 234 -0.08 -12.28 -7.77
C LEU A 234 -0.76 -12.88 -9.00
N LEU A 235 -1.85 -13.62 -8.81
CA LEU A 235 -2.59 -14.26 -9.91
C LEU A 235 -3.67 -13.35 -10.48
N GLY A 236 -4.42 -12.63 -9.65
CA GLY A 236 -5.57 -11.83 -10.07
C GLY A 236 -5.26 -10.42 -10.55
N GLY A 237 -4.01 -9.95 -10.40
CA GLY A 237 -3.62 -8.59 -10.79
C GLY A 237 -3.76 -8.35 -12.30
N ALA A 238 -4.65 -7.41 -12.69
CA ALA A 238 -4.90 -7.06 -14.09
C ALA A 238 -4.43 -5.63 -14.45
N VAL A 239 -3.87 -4.89 -13.48
CA VAL A 239 -3.56 -3.45 -13.62
C VAL A 239 -2.58 -3.17 -14.76
N ALA A 240 -1.56 -4.00 -14.93
CA ALA A 240 -0.58 -3.87 -16.02
C ALA A 240 -1.22 -3.99 -17.42
N LEU A 241 -2.34 -4.71 -17.54
CA LEU A 241 -3.01 -4.95 -18.83
C LEU A 241 -4.10 -3.92 -19.13
N LEU A 242 -4.40 -2.99 -18.20
CA LEU A 242 -5.42 -1.97 -18.43
C LEU A 242 -5.17 -1.09 -19.67
N PRO A 243 -3.93 -0.71 -20.05
CA PRO A 243 -3.67 -0.01 -21.30
C PRO A 243 -4.13 -0.80 -22.53
N ILE A 244 -3.91 -2.12 -22.55
CA ILE A 244 -4.35 -3.02 -23.62
C ILE A 244 -5.88 -3.06 -23.68
N TYR A 245 -6.52 -3.26 -22.51
CA TYR A 245 -7.98 -3.24 -22.44
C TYR A 245 -8.58 -1.93 -22.92
N ALA A 246 -8.04 -0.78 -22.48
CA ALA A 246 -8.54 0.52 -22.89
C ALA A 246 -8.38 0.77 -24.40
N ARG A 247 -7.28 0.30 -25.00
CA ARG A 247 -6.97 0.53 -26.41
C ARG A 247 -7.64 -0.48 -27.32
N ASP A 248 -7.44 -1.79 -27.08
CA ASP A 248 -7.69 -2.85 -28.05
C ASP A 248 -9.00 -3.63 -27.78
N VAL A 249 -9.50 -3.63 -26.51
CA VAL A 249 -10.73 -4.35 -26.14
C VAL A 249 -11.92 -3.42 -26.02
N LEU A 250 -11.74 -2.29 -25.34
CA LEU A 250 -12.82 -1.34 -25.05
C LEU A 250 -12.83 -0.14 -26.01
N HIS A 251 -11.76 0.08 -26.76
CA HIS A 251 -11.60 1.16 -27.74
C HIS A 251 -11.90 2.58 -27.18
N THR A 252 -11.51 2.83 -25.92
CA THR A 252 -11.85 4.03 -25.20
C THR A 252 -10.73 5.08 -25.14
N GLY A 253 -9.51 4.72 -25.51
CA GLY A 253 -8.36 5.62 -25.44
C GLY A 253 -7.85 5.90 -24.02
N PRO A 254 -6.96 6.92 -23.84
CA PRO A 254 -6.29 7.21 -22.58
C PRO A 254 -7.23 7.60 -21.44
N TRP A 255 -8.33 8.29 -21.72
CA TRP A 255 -9.32 8.66 -20.69
C TRP A 255 -10.01 7.42 -20.09
N GLY A 256 -10.30 6.41 -20.93
CA GLY A 256 -10.82 5.13 -20.46
C GLY A 256 -9.83 4.40 -19.55
N LEU A 257 -8.53 4.42 -19.89
CA LEU A 257 -7.48 3.88 -19.01
C LEU A 257 -7.48 4.57 -17.64
N GLY A 258 -7.59 5.91 -17.63
CA GLY A 258 -7.66 6.67 -16.39
C GLY A 258 -8.84 6.25 -15.50
N LEU A 259 -10.03 6.07 -16.09
CA LEU A 259 -11.21 5.59 -15.38
C LEU A 259 -11.05 4.14 -14.88
N LEU A 260 -10.54 3.25 -15.72
CA LEU A 260 -10.30 1.85 -15.35
C LEU A 260 -9.32 1.73 -14.17
N ARG A 261 -8.25 2.55 -14.13
CA ARG A 261 -7.31 2.60 -13.02
C ARG A 261 -7.89 3.20 -11.74
N SER A 262 -8.83 4.15 -11.86
CA SER A 262 -9.49 4.79 -10.71
C SER A 262 -10.58 3.91 -10.08
N ALA A 263 -11.20 3.03 -10.85
CA ALA A 263 -12.37 2.27 -10.43
C ALA A 263 -12.12 1.38 -9.20
N PRO A 264 -11.02 0.60 -9.08
CA PRO A 264 -10.74 -0.21 -7.88
C PRO A 264 -10.60 0.64 -6.63
N ALA A 265 -9.87 1.77 -6.73
CA ALA A 265 -9.65 2.66 -5.60
C ALA A 265 -10.95 3.34 -5.13
N ALA A 266 -11.85 3.69 -6.06
CA ALA A 266 -13.18 4.20 -5.75
C ALA A 266 -14.03 3.16 -5.00
N GLY A 267 -14.04 1.91 -5.47
CA GLY A 267 -14.72 0.80 -4.80
C GLY A 267 -14.19 0.55 -3.39
N ALA A 268 -12.86 0.52 -3.24
CA ALA A 268 -12.20 0.38 -1.95
C ALA A 268 -12.57 1.51 -0.98
N ALA A 269 -12.62 2.77 -1.46
CA ALA A 269 -13.00 3.92 -0.64
C ALA A 269 -14.45 3.82 -0.13
N VAL A 270 -15.39 3.40 -0.97
CA VAL A 270 -16.79 3.20 -0.55
C VAL A 270 -16.87 2.18 0.58
N VAL A 271 -16.20 1.04 0.44
CA VAL A 271 -16.20 -0.01 1.47
C VAL A 271 -15.46 0.43 2.73
N ALA A 272 -14.34 1.16 2.61
CA ALA A 272 -13.63 1.70 3.77
C ALA A 272 -14.53 2.62 4.61
N VAL A 273 -15.31 3.49 3.96
CA VAL A 273 -16.28 4.36 4.63
C VAL A 273 -17.41 3.53 5.27
N LEU A 274 -17.96 2.54 4.56
CA LEU A 274 -19.01 1.68 5.10
C LEU A 274 -18.54 0.91 6.33
N LEU A 275 -17.31 0.37 6.31
CA LEU A 275 -16.73 -0.38 7.44
C LEU A 275 -16.41 0.52 8.64
N ALA A 276 -16.15 1.81 8.43
CA ALA A 276 -15.99 2.77 9.52
C ALA A 276 -17.30 2.99 10.32
N PHE A 277 -18.47 2.90 9.66
CA PHE A 277 -19.77 3.01 10.31
C PHE A 277 -20.37 1.66 10.73
N ARG A 278 -20.01 0.58 10.04
CA ARG A 278 -20.51 -0.78 10.29
C ARG A 278 -19.34 -1.76 10.34
N PRO A 279 -18.67 -1.92 11.50
CA PRO A 279 -17.58 -2.86 11.65
C PRO A 279 -17.96 -4.29 11.26
N LEU A 280 -16.99 -5.03 10.77
CA LEU A 280 -17.17 -6.44 10.42
C LEU A 280 -17.56 -7.23 11.69
N GLY A 281 -18.81 -7.70 11.76
CA GLY A 281 -19.25 -8.63 12.81
C GLY A 281 -18.62 -10.02 12.65
N GLY A 282 -19.12 -11.04 13.37
CA GLY A 282 -18.61 -12.41 13.35
C GLY A 282 -18.37 -13.05 11.99
N ARG A 283 -17.74 -14.23 11.96
CA ARG A 283 -17.31 -15.00 10.78
C ARG A 283 -16.26 -14.26 9.93
N ALA A 284 -15.29 -13.61 10.61
CA ALA A 284 -14.26 -12.80 9.94
C ALA A 284 -13.45 -13.61 8.90
N GLY A 285 -13.10 -14.86 9.20
CA GLY A 285 -12.40 -15.74 8.25
C GLY A 285 -13.22 -16.00 6.98
N TRP A 286 -14.48 -16.38 7.10
CA TRP A 286 -15.35 -16.60 5.94
C TRP A 286 -15.59 -15.33 5.13
N LYS A 287 -15.67 -14.17 5.78
CA LYS A 287 -15.77 -12.87 5.08
C LYS A 287 -14.52 -12.56 4.27
N MET A 288 -13.34 -12.88 4.79
CA MET A 288 -12.08 -12.73 4.06
C MET A 288 -12.04 -13.63 2.83
N PHE A 289 -12.35 -14.93 2.97
CA PHE A 289 -12.41 -15.84 1.83
C PHE A 289 -13.48 -15.42 0.81
N GLY A 290 -14.67 -15.02 1.26
CA GLY A 290 -15.74 -14.51 0.41
C GLY A 290 -15.33 -13.24 -0.35
N ALA A 291 -14.63 -12.34 0.31
CA ALA A 291 -14.12 -11.12 -0.31
C ALA A 291 -13.11 -11.45 -1.42
N VAL A 292 -12.12 -12.33 -1.15
CA VAL A 292 -11.15 -12.74 -2.19
C VAL A 292 -11.83 -13.51 -3.33
N ALA A 293 -12.87 -14.30 -3.05
CA ALA A 293 -13.66 -14.95 -4.09
C ALA A 293 -14.41 -13.93 -4.96
N VAL A 294 -15.02 -12.89 -4.35
CA VAL A 294 -15.67 -11.79 -5.08
C VAL A 294 -14.66 -11.01 -5.89
N PHE A 295 -13.45 -10.75 -5.36
CA PHE A 295 -12.36 -10.14 -6.10
C PHE A 295 -12.01 -10.95 -7.36
N GLY A 296 -11.80 -12.27 -7.23
CA GLY A 296 -11.53 -13.15 -8.37
C GLY A 296 -12.67 -13.20 -9.39
N ALA A 297 -13.93 -13.31 -8.92
CA ALA A 297 -15.10 -13.33 -9.79
C ALA A 297 -15.30 -12.00 -10.53
N ALA A 298 -15.12 -10.87 -9.84
CA ALA A 298 -15.20 -9.54 -10.44
C ALA A 298 -14.08 -9.32 -11.48
N THR A 299 -12.86 -9.79 -11.19
CA THR A 299 -11.74 -9.77 -12.14
C THR A 299 -12.04 -10.65 -13.38
N LEU A 300 -12.72 -11.79 -13.20
CA LEU A 300 -13.17 -12.63 -14.31
C LEU A 300 -14.20 -11.92 -15.18
N VAL A 301 -15.19 -11.27 -14.56
CA VAL A 301 -16.20 -10.45 -15.28
C VAL A 301 -15.51 -9.33 -16.05
N PHE A 302 -14.56 -8.62 -15.43
CA PHE A 302 -13.75 -7.61 -16.11
C PHE A 302 -13.00 -8.22 -17.30
N GLY A 303 -12.34 -9.36 -17.12
CA GLY A 303 -11.54 -10.03 -18.16
C GLY A 303 -12.35 -10.40 -19.41
N LEU A 304 -13.62 -10.74 -19.24
CA LEU A 304 -14.53 -11.10 -20.31
C LEU A 304 -15.35 -9.90 -20.85
N SER A 305 -15.27 -8.75 -20.21
CA SER A 305 -16.07 -7.58 -20.56
C SER A 305 -15.54 -6.86 -21.80
N THR A 306 -16.45 -6.52 -22.71
CA THR A 306 -16.23 -5.66 -23.87
C THR A 306 -16.92 -4.29 -23.71
N SER A 307 -17.50 -4.02 -22.55
CA SER A 307 -18.25 -2.78 -22.25
C SER A 307 -17.55 -1.99 -21.15
N LEU A 308 -17.25 -0.71 -21.40
CA LEU A 308 -16.62 0.16 -20.41
C LEU A 308 -17.41 0.25 -19.10
N PRO A 309 -18.75 0.51 -19.08
CA PRO A 309 -19.49 0.57 -17.83
C PRO A 309 -19.42 -0.73 -17.01
N LEU A 310 -19.54 -1.89 -17.67
CA LEU A 310 -19.41 -3.20 -17.02
C LEU A 310 -18.00 -3.40 -16.44
N SER A 311 -16.98 -3.04 -17.19
CA SER A 311 -15.58 -3.11 -16.75
C SER A 311 -15.32 -2.22 -15.53
N LEU A 312 -15.85 -0.99 -15.52
CA LEU A 312 -15.73 -0.07 -14.38
C LEU A 312 -16.41 -0.61 -13.12
N VAL A 313 -17.64 -1.13 -13.27
CA VAL A 313 -18.39 -1.73 -12.15
C VAL A 313 -17.65 -2.97 -11.62
N ALA A 314 -17.19 -3.84 -12.51
CA ALA A 314 -16.45 -5.03 -12.12
C ALA A 314 -15.16 -4.70 -11.37
N LEU A 315 -14.37 -3.74 -11.87
CA LEU A 315 -13.15 -3.28 -11.19
C LEU A 315 -13.44 -2.57 -9.86
N ALA A 316 -14.52 -1.79 -9.78
CA ALA A 316 -14.94 -1.17 -8.52
C ALA A 316 -15.36 -2.25 -7.48
N ILE A 317 -16.08 -3.29 -7.90
CA ILE A 317 -16.43 -4.43 -7.04
C ILE A 317 -15.16 -5.18 -6.60
N ALA A 318 -14.20 -5.39 -7.51
CA ALA A 318 -12.93 -6.01 -7.17
C ALA A 318 -12.19 -5.21 -6.09
N GLY A 319 -12.05 -3.89 -6.25
CA GLY A 319 -11.42 -3.03 -5.24
C GLY A 319 -12.20 -2.96 -3.92
N ALA A 320 -13.53 -2.96 -3.98
CA ALA A 320 -14.40 -3.03 -2.80
C ALA A 320 -14.18 -4.34 -1.99
N ALA A 321 -14.10 -5.45 -2.71
CA ALA A 321 -13.84 -6.77 -2.13
C ALA A 321 -12.43 -6.87 -1.54
N ASP A 322 -11.41 -6.37 -2.26
CA ASP A 322 -10.04 -6.30 -1.77
C ASP A 322 -9.95 -5.51 -0.45
N MET A 323 -10.64 -4.38 -0.34
CA MET A 323 -10.66 -3.57 0.89
C MET A 323 -11.18 -4.34 2.10
N VAL A 324 -12.18 -5.21 1.94
CA VAL A 324 -12.65 -6.11 3.02
C VAL A 324 -11.53 -7.06 3.45
N SER A 325 -10.83 -7.68 2.50
CA SER A 325 -9.70 -8.56 2.77
C SER A 325 -8.57 -7.83 3.50
N VAL A 326 -8.22 -6.63 3.04
CA VAL A 326 -7.19 -5.76 3.65
C VAL A 326 -7.53 -5.45 5.10
N VAL A 327 -8.77 -5.04 5.41
CA VAL A 327 -9.20 -4.71 6.79
C VAL A 327 -9.11 -5.94 7.70
N VAL A 328 -9.60 -7.10 7.25
CA VAL A 328 -9.51 -8.34 8.04
C VAL A 328 -8.06 -8.72 8.29
N ARG A 329 -7.22 -8.71 7.25
CA ARG A 329 -5.80 -9.08 7.35
C ARG A 329 -5.03 -8.16 8.28
N HIS A 330 -5.15 -6.83 8.12
CA HIS A 330 -4.47 -5.87 9.00
C HIS A 330 -4.92 -6.00 10.46
N THR A 331 -6.22 -6.24 10.68
CA THR A 331 -6.71 -6.44 12.05
C THR A 331 -6.16 -7.72 12.64
N LEU A 332 -6.16 -8.84 11.88
CA LEU A 332 -5.54 -10.11 12.33
C LEU A 332 -4.06 -9.93 12.65
N GLU A 333 -3.32 -9.22 11.79
CA GLU A 333 -1.91 -8.90 12.01
C GLU A 333 -1.69 -8.17 13.34
N LEU A 334 -2.45 -7.09 13.60
CA LEU A 334 -2.34 -6.29 14.81
C LEU A 334 -2.70 -7.08 16.08
N VAL A 335 -3.77 -7.88 16.02
CA VAL A 335 -4.29 -8.59 17.20
C VAL A 335 -3.48 -9.85 17.52
N SER A 336 -2.96 -10.55 16.49
CA SER A 336 -2.22 -11.82 16.66
C SER A 336 -0.72 -11.63 16.87
N THR A 337 -0.22 -10.38 16.84
CA THR A 337 1.22 -10.08 16.92
C THR A 337 1.53 -9.33 18.22
N PRO A 338 2.47 -9.78 19.06
CA PRO A 338 2.93 -9.06 20.24
C PRO A 338 3.60 -7.75 19.86
N ASP A 339 3.58 -6.77 20.78
CA ASP A 339 3.99 -5.39 20.52
C ASP A 339 5.45 -5.28 20.02
N ASP A 340 6.36 -6.09 20.56
CA ASP A 340 7.77 -6.14 20.18
C ASP A 340 8.00 -6.71 18.76
N MET A 341 7.04 -7.45 18.19
CA MET A 341 7.11 -8.05 16.86
C MET A 341 6.29 -7.31 15.80
N ARG A 342 5.38 -6.37 16.16
CA ARG A 342 4.48 -5.68 15.21
C ARG A 342 5.23 -5.01 14.06
N GLY A 343 6.32 -4.31 14.37
CA GLY A 343 7.11 -3.64 13.32
C GLY A 343 7.77 -4.63 12.35
N ARG A 344 8.20 -5.79 12.87
CA ARG A 344 8.85 -6.85 12.06
C ARG A 344 7.85 -7.57 11.15
N VAL A 345 6.68 -7.89 11.68
CA VAL A 345 5.59 -8.53 10.91
C VAL A 345 5.03 -7.54 9.87
N GLY A 346 4.83 -6.27 10.24
CA GLY A 346 4.38 -5.23 9.31
C GLY A 346 5.36 -5.00 8.15
N ALA A 347 6.67 -5.09 8.39
CA ALA A 347 7.68 -5.03 7.32
C ALA A 347 7.55 -6.21 6.34
N VAL A 348 7.34 -7.43 6.86
CA VAL A 348 7.09 -8.62 6.03
C VAL A 348 5.81 -8.46 5.21
N ASN A 349 4.71 -7.98 5.83
CA ASN A 349 3.45 -7.72 5.14
C ASN A 349 3.62 -6.72 4.00
N THR A 350 4.27 -5.58 4.26
CA THR A 350 4.54 -4.56 3.22
C THR A 350 5.35 -5.12 2.06
N MET A 351 6.35 -5.96 2.36
CA MET A 351 7.17 -6.61 1.35
C MET A 351 6.36 -7.62 0.52
N CYS A 352 5.48 -8.40 1.16
CA CYS A 352 4.59 -9.32 0.46
C CYS A 352 3.63 -8.57 -0.48
N ILE A 353 3.01 -7.46 -0.01
CA ILE A 353 2.12 -6.63 -0.84
C ILE A 353 2.86 -6.07 -2.04
N GLY A 354 4.05 -5.49 -1.84
CA GLY A 354 4.86 -4.95 -2.95
C GLY A 354 5.23 -6.05 -3.95
N ALA A 355 5.70 -7.19 -3.46
CA ALA A 355 6.10 -8.30 -4.32
C ALA A 355 4.91 -8.88 -5.11
N SER A 356 3.74 -9.07 -4.48
CA SER A 356 2.55 -9.61 -5.15
C SER A 356 2.04 -8.69 -6.25
N ASN A 357 2.03 -7.38 -6.03
CA ASN A 357 1.60 -6.40 -7.03
C ASN A 357 2.53 -6.43 -8.25
N GLU A 358 3.81 -6.16 -8.06
CA GLU A 358 4.75 -5.97 -9.17
C GLU A 358 5.09 -7.27 -9.91
N LEU A 359 5.26 -8.39 -9.18
CA LEU A 359 5.43 -9.70 -9.81
C LEU A 359 4.12 -10.16 -10.50
N GLY A 360 2.96 -9.79 -9.95
CA GLY A 360 1.66 -10.03 -10.58
C GLY A 360 1.53 -9.27 -11.90
N GLU A 361 1.95 -8.01 -11.94
CA GLU A 361 1.99 -7.21 -13.18
C GLU A 361 2.93 -7.82 -14.22
N PHE A 362 4.13 -8.23 -13.83
CA PHE A 362 5.07 -8.90 -14.72
C PHE A 362 4.53 -10.24 -15.24
N ARG A 363 3.95 -11.08 -14.35
CA ARG A 363 3.30 -12.33 -14.75
C ARG A 363 2.16 -12.07 -15.74
N ALA A 364 1.30 -11.08 -15.46
CA ALA A 364 0.18 -10.74 -16.33
C ALA A 364 0.68 -10.30 -17.71
N GLY A 365 1.70 -9.44 -17.78
CA GLY A 365 2.34 -9.03 -19.04
C GLY A 365 2.94 -10.21 -19.81
N SER A 366 3.66 -11.10 -19.11
CA SER A 366 4.29 -12.28 -19.72
C SER A 366 3.25 -13.27 -20.29
N PHE A 367 2.14 -13.50 -19.58
CA PHE A 367 1.08 -14.37 -20.05
C PHE A 367 0.30 -13.73 -21.21
N ALA A 368 0.10 -12.42 -21.15
CA ALA A 368 -0.61 -11.69 -22.19
C ALA A 368 0.17 -11.64 -23.51
N GLU A 369 1.50 -11.65 -23.47
CA GLU A 369 2.35 -11.70 -24.67
C GLU A 369 2.13 -12.99 -25.48
N GLY A 370 1.97 -14.13 -24.79
CA GLY A 370 1.80 -15.43 -25.47
C GLY A 370 0.34 -15.84 -25.70
N LEU A 371 -0.57 -15.46 -24.80
CA LEU A 371 -1.95 -15.96 -24.77
C LEU A 371 -2.98 -14.86 -25.08
N GLY A 372 -2.56 -13.61 -25.19
CA GLY A 372 -3.44 -12.45 -25.28
C GLY A 372 -3.94 -11.95 -23.92
N ALA A 373 -4.28 -10.65 -23.87
CA ALA A 373 -4.63 -9.96 -22.62
C ALA A 373 -5.87 -10.56 -21.93
N VAL A 374 -6.91 -10.89 -22.69
CA VAL A 374 -8.16 -11.48 -22.17
C VAL A 374 -7.88 -12.81 -21.48
N ASN A 375 -7.18 -13.73 -22.16
CA ASN A 375 -6.86 -15.05 -21.61
C ASN A 375 -5.95 -14.92 -20.37
N ALA A 376 -4.99 -14.00 -20.37
CA ALA A 376 -4.11 -13.76 -19.23
C ALA A 376 -4.89 -13.30 -17.97
N VAL A 377 -5.87 -12.42 -18.13
CA VAL A 377 -6.74 -11.97 -17.03
C VAL A 377 -7.67 -13.10 -16.58
N VAL A 378 -8.28 -13.83 -17.49
CA VAL A 378 -9.17 -14.96 -17.18
C VAL A 378 -8.42 -16.06 -16.42
N ILE A 379 -7.23 -16.46 -16.89
CA ILE A 379 -6.38 -17.45 -16.20
C ILE A 379 -6.01 -16.95 -14.79
N GLY A 380 -5.66 -15.68 -14.67
CA GLY A 380 -5.35 -15.07 -13.39
C GLY A 380 -6.53 -15.06 -12.42
N ALA A 381 -7.71 -14.69 -12.89
CA ALA A 381 -8.94 -14.67 -12.10
C ALA A 381 -9.36 -16.08 -11.65
N VAL A 382 -9.31 -17.07 -12.56
CA VAL A 382 -9.56 -18.47 -12.22
C VAL A 382 -8.52 -18.97 -11.22
N GLY A 383 -7.23 -18.64 -11.40
CA GLY A 383 -6.17 -18.96 -10.47
C GLY A 383 -6.45 -18.40 -9.06
N THR A 384 -6.94 -17.16 -8.96
CA THR A 384 -7.37 -16.57 -7.69
C THR A 384 -8.49 -17.37 -7.03
N LEU A 385 -9.52 -17.77 -7.78
CA LEU A 385 -10.61 -18.59 -7.25
C LEU A 385 -10.14 -19.98 -6.79
N VAL A 386 -9.21 -20.58 -7.50
CA VAL A 386 -8.56 -21.85 -7.09
C VAL A 386 -7.78 -21.65 -5.79
N VAL A 387 -7.03 -20.57 -5.67
CA VAL A 387 -6.31 -20.21 -4.43
C VAL A 387 -7.28 -20.08 -3.26
N VAL A 388 -8.42 -19.40 -3.43
CA VAL A 388 -9.44 -19.30 -2.37
C VAL A 388 -9.90 -20.67 -1.89
N GLY A 389 -10.24 -21.57 -2.80
CA GLY A 389 -10.65 -22.94 -2.46
C GLY A 389 -9.55 -23.74 -1.76
N LEU A 390 -8.34 -23.68 -2.30
CA LEU A 390 -7.17 -24.38 -1.76
C LEU A 390 -6.80 -23.86 -0.37
N TRP A 391 -6.79 -22.53 -0.16
CA TRP A 391 -6.47 -21.92 1.15
C TRP A 391 -7.56 -22.19 2.18
N ALA A 392 -8.85 -22.18 1.79
CA ALA A 392 -9.93 -22.54 2.68
C ALA A 392 -9.82 -23.99 3.19
N TRP A 393 -9.17 -24.86 2.42
CA TRP A 393 -8.87 -26.24 2.81
C TRP A 393 -7.57 -26.35 3.62
N LEU A 394 -6.48 -25.66 3.20
CA LEU A 394 -5.16 -25.75 3.85
C LEU A 394 -5.06 -25.02 5.19
N PHE A 395 -5.87 -23.95 5.38
CA PHE A 395 -5.84 -23.10 6.56
C PHE A 395 -7.21 -23.05 7.28
N PRO A 396 -7.64 -24.16 7.88
CA PRO A 396 -8.90 -24.21 8.62
C PRO A 396 -8.88 -23.25 9.82
N GLU A 397 -7.69 -22.94 10.38
CA GLU A 397 -7.55 -21.97 11.46
C GLU A 397 -8.01 -20.55 11.01
N LEU A 398 -7.67 -20.14 9.80
CA LEU A 398 -8.12 -18.86 9.24
C LEU A 398 -9.62 -18.87 8.94
N ARG A 399 -10.14 -19.95 8.38
CA ARG A 399 -11.55 -20.12 8.07
C ARG A 399 -12.45 -20.07 9.31
N ASN A 400 -11.98 -20.64 10.43
CA ASN A 400 -12.75 -20.77 11.66
C ASN A 400 -12.64 -19.53 12.57
N VAL A 401 -11.95 -18.45 12.17
CA VAL A 401 -11.96 -17.19 12.92
C VAL A 401 -13.36 -16.58 12.86
N ASP A 402 -14.05 -16.57 14.01
CA ASP A 402 -15.36 -15.94 14.13
C ASP A 402 -15.21 -14.44 14.39
N ARG A 403 -14.62 -14.05 15.52
CA ARG A 403 -14.33 -12.65 15.86
C ARG A 403 -12.85 -12.37 15.79
N LEU A 404 -12.48 -11.21 15.25
CA LEU A 404 -11.07 -10.80 15.14
C LEU A 404 -10.39 -10.74 16.52
N GLU A 405 -11.14 -10.35 17.55
CA GLU A 405 -10.65 -10.29 18.95
C GLU A 405 -10.29 -11.68 19.52
N SER A 406 -10.95 -12.75 19.05
CA SER A 406 -10.66 -14.12 19.51
C SER A 406 -9.29 -14.63 19.03
N ALA A 407 -8.70 -13.99 18.03
CA ALA A 407 -7.38 -14.26 17.51
C ALA A 407 -6.25 -13.51 18.27
N ALA A 408 -6.61 -12.81 19.38
CA ALA A 408 -5.65 -12.03 20.16
C ALA A 408 -4.51 -12.91 20.66
N TRP A 409 -3.28 -12.41 20.48
CA TRP A 409 -2.10 -13.02 21.05
C TRP A 409 -2.22 -13.07 22.57
N ARG A 410 -1.97 -14.23 23.13
CA ARG A 410 -1.89 -14.41 24.59
C ARG A 410 -0.46 -14.76 24.94
N PRO A 411 0.12 -14.11 25.97
CA PRO A 411 1.43 -14.52 26.45
C PRO A 411 1.40 -15.99 26.87
N PRO A 412 2.50 -16.72 26.71
CA PRO A 412 2.62 -18.07 27.27
C PRO A 412 2.28 -18.01 28.76
N PRO A 413 1.63 -19.05 29.33
CA PRO A 413 1.45 -19.11 30.77
C PRO A 413 2.80 -19.00 31.46
N GLU A 414 2.90 -18.14 32.48
CA GLU A 414 4.10 -18.09 33.31
C GLU A 414 4.45 -19.49 33.78
N PRO A 415 5.75 -19.90 33.73
CA PRO A 415 6.15 -21.17 34.27
C PRO A 415 5.68 -21.26 35.72
N ALA A 416 5.11 -22.42 36.09
CA ALA A 416 4.52 -22.63 37.42
C ALA A 416 5.54 -22.47 38.59
N ASP A 417 6.84 -22.35 38.27
CA ASP A 417 7.93 -22.11 39.23
C ASP A 417 8.10 -20.64 39.66
N SER A 418 7.34 -19.69 39.06
CA SER A 418 7.35 -18.30 39.49
C SER A 418 6.32 -17.98 40.57
N ALA A 419 5.60 -18.95 41.09
CA ALA A 419 4.84 -18.78 42.30
C ALA A 419 5.79 -18.42 43.46
N PRO A 420 5.60 -17.27 44.17
CA PRO A 420 6.47 -16.90 45.29
C PRO A 420 6.52 -18.10 46.26
N SER A 421 7.75 -18.52 46.54
CA SER A 421 8.01 -19.66 47.42
C SER A 421 7.22 -19.45 48.71
N THR A 422 6.70 -20.55 49.26
CA THR A 422 5.96 -20.55 50.55
C THR A 422 6.72 -19.91 51.71
N ASP A 423 8.04 -19.71 51.55
CA ASP A 423 8.91 -19.04 52.51
C ASP A 423 8.75 -17.50 52.48
N GLU A 424 8.52 -16.88 51.34
CA GLU A 424 8.28 -15.43 51.28
C GLU A 424 6.94 -15.04 51.88
N ARG A 425 5.94 -15.89 51.88
CA ARG A 425 4.66 -15.69 52.57
C ARG A 425 4.79 -15.77 54.08
N ARG A 426 5.77 -16.49 54.60
CA ARG A 426 6.03 -16.58 56.04
C ARG A 426 6.80 -15.36 56.60
N VAL A 427 7.66 -14.75 55.81
CA VAL A 427 8.44 -13.60 56.25
C VAL A 427 7.54 -12.32 56.30
N GLY A 428 6.57 -12.18 55.39
CA GLY A 428 5.59 -11.07 55.41
C GLY A 428 4.57 -11.08 56.56
N ALA A 429 4.39 -12.28 57.22
CA ALA A 429 3.44 -12.42 58.32
C ALA A 429 4.04 -12.19 59.72
N LEU A 430 5.35 -11.89 59.84
CA LEU A 430 6.07 -11.77 61.12
C LEU A 430 6.48 -10.34 61.49
N LEU A 431 5.97 -9.30 60.78
CA LEU A 431 6.18 -7.90 61.19
C LEU A 431 4.92 -7.36 61.89
N PRO A 432 4.91 -7.17 63.19
CA PRO A 432 3.81 -6.52 63.90
C PRO A 432 3.95 -4.99 63.79
N GLY A 433 2.94 -4.34 63.23
CA GLY A 433 2.65 -2.92 63.48
C GLY A 433 3.38 -1.93 62.56
N GLY A 434 2.79 -1.61 61.41
CA GLY A 434 3.16 -0.46 60.60
C GLY A 434 1.94 0.14 59.91
N GLN A 435 1.64 1.36 60.28
CA GLN A 435 0.50 2.21 59.87
C GLN A 435 0.28 2.24 58.35
N ARG A 436 -0.97 2.10 57.92
CA ARG A 436 -1.41 2.35 56.55
C ARG A 436 -1.35 3.87 56.28
N PRO A 437 -0.69 4.36 55.23
CA PRO A 437 -0.86 5.73 54.78
C PRO A 437 -2.26 5.91 54.18
N GLY A 438 -2.97 6.96 54.64
CA GLY A 438 -4.25 7.37 54.09
C GLY A 438 -4.14 7.92 52.67
N PRO A 439 -5.28 8.01 51.92
CA PRO A 439 -5.29 8.49 50.56
C PRO A 439 -4.91 9.98 50.48
N PRO A 440 -4.20 10.43 49.46
CA PRO A 440 -3.92 11.84 49.24
C PRO A 440 -5.19 12.59 48.85
N LEU A 441 -5.31 13.83 49.34
CA LEU A 441 -6.32 14.86 49.06
C LEU A 441 -6.22 15.35 47.60
#